data_32c4b74f5ac47df91b949f8fb2e14e7b
#
_entry.id   32c4b74f5ac47df91b949f8fb2e14e7b
#
_cell.length_a   1.000
_cell.length_b   1.000
_cell.length_c   1.000
_cell.angle_alpha   90.00
_cell.angle_beta   90.00
_cell.angle_gamma   90.00
#
_symmetry.space_group_name_H-M   'P 1'
#
loop_
_entity.id
_entity.type
_entity.pdbx_description
1 polymer ?
#
loop_
_entity_poly.entity_id
_entity_poly.type
_entity_poly.pdbx_seq_one_letter_code
_entity_poly.pdbx_strand_id
1 'polypeptide(L)'
;QSGYKDEILLTNMSNRHGCITGATGTGKTVSLQKLAESFSKKGVPVFLADIKGDLSGIAKAAVPTDKLKARLEKHHLPTLDWSACPVVFWDVFGQEGFPVRATISDMGPLLLSRLLQLNDTQEGVLNAVFSIADDNGLLLLDLKDLRSMLQFVGDNAAQFRTKYGNISMASIGAIQRGLLVLENQGGDKFFGEPMLNIHDLMQTSDGKGVVNILAA
;
A
#
# COMPACT_ATOMS: atom_id res chain seq x y z
N GLN A 1 26.90 31.46 -20.22
CA GLN A 1 26.40 30.11 -20.41
C GLN A 1 25.86 29.64 -19.07
N SER A 2 24.55 29.35 -18.99
CA SER A 2 23.96 28.76 -17.78
C SER A 2 24.61 27.41 -17.54
N GLY A 3 25.22 27.19 -16.38
CA GLY A 3 25.87 25.94 -16.01
C GLY A 3 24.89 24.80 -15.70
N TYR A 4 23.67 24.85 -16.23
CA TYR A 4 22.66 23.82 -16.05
C TYR A 4 22.72 22.84 -17.22
N LYS A 5 22.74 21.55 -16.88
CA LYS A 5 22.64 20.44 -17.81
C LYS A 5 21.27 19.80 -17.60
N ASP A 6 20.55 19.58 -18.70
CA ASP A 6 19.29 18.84 -18.64
C ASP A 6 19.57 17.37 -18.34
N GLU A 7 19.00 16.86 -17.26
CA GLU A 7 18.99 15.44 -16.94
C GLU A 7 17.65 14.84 -17.38
N ILE A 8 17.72 13.88 -18.29
CA ILE A 8 16.56 13.28 -18.92
C ILE A 8 16.37 11.85 -18.41
N LEU A 9 15.19 11.57 -17.83
CA LEU A 9 14.75 10.23 -17.54
C LEU A 9 13.96 9.70 -18.75
N LEU A 10 14.53 8.73 -19.46
CA LEU A 10 13.86 8.08 -20.58
C LEU A 10 12.74 7.18 -20.09
N THR A 11 11.52 7.37 -20.60
CA THR A 11 10.33 6.62 -20.15
C THR A 11 10.45 5.11 -20.38
N ASN A 12 11.09 4.67 -21.45
CA ASN A 12 11.37 3.26 -21.72
C ASN A 12 12.43 2.63 -20.80
N MET A 13 13.12 3.46 -20.00
CA MET A 13 14.13 3.03 -19.01
C MET A 13 13.67 3.30 -17.56
N SER A 14 12.47 3.84 -17.37
CA SER A 14 11.98 4.27 -16.05
C SER A 14 11.38 3.13 -15.20
N ASN A 15 11.41 1.90 -15.67
CA ASN A 15 11.09 0.68 -14.89
C ASN A 15 12.24 0.25 -13.96
N ARG A 16 13.15 1.16 -13.62
CA ARG A 16 14.28 0.94 -12.73
C ARG A 16 14.04 1.57 -11.36
N HIS A 17 14.76 1.08 -10.37
CA HIS A 17 14.76 1.68 -9.05
C HIS A 17 15.58 2.97 -9.04
N GLY A 18 15.13 3.94 -8.25
CA GLY A 18 15.82 5.21 -8.02
C GLY A 18 15.85 5.54 -6.53
N CYS A 19 16.78 6.41 -6.14
CA CYS A 19 16.87 6.91 -4.77
C CYS A 19 17.05 8.42 -4.79
N ILE A 20 16.15 9.15 -4.08
CA ILE A 20 16.25 10.60 -3.88
C ILE A 20 16.71 10.85 -2.46
N THR A 21 17.96 11.29 -2.30
CA THR A 21 18.56 11.56 -0.99
C THR A 21 18.85 13.05 -0.78
N GLY A 22 18.92 13.46 0.46
CA GLY A 22 19.24 14.85 0.83
C GLY A 22 18.77 15.16 2.25
N ALA A 23 19.29 16.24 2.82
CA ALA A 23 18.86 16.75 4.12
C ALA A 23 17.41 17.27 4.08
N THR A 24 16.84 17.58 5.24
CA THR A 24 15.51 18.20 5.33
C THR A 24 15.53 19.59 4.63
N GLY A 25 14.48 19.87 3.86
CA GLY A 25 14.33 21.15 3.14
C GLY A 25 15.09 21.25 1.81
N THR A 26 15.80 20.19 1.36
CA THR A 26 16.54 20.19 0.08
C THR A 26 15.66 19.94 -1.15
N GLY A 27 14.35 19.64 -0.97
CA GLY A 27 13.41 19.49 -2.06
C GLY A 27 13.15 18.04 -2.49
N LYS A 28 13.43 17.03 -1.63
CA LYS A 28 13.15 15.61 -1.93
C LYS A 28 11.69 15.37 -2.31
N THR A 29 10.75 15.84 -1.49
CA THR A 29 9.31 15.74 -1.73
C THR A 29 8.91 16.43 -3.04
N VAL A 30 9.45 17.63 -3.31
CA VAL A 30 9.18 18.36 -4.56
C VAL A 30 9.69 17.58 -5.78
N SER A 31 10.85 16.93 -5.67
CA SER A 31 11.38 16.06 -6.75
C SER A 31 10.47 14.85 -6.99
N LEU A 32 9.96 14.23 -5.94
CA LEU A 32 9.01 13.13 -6.03
C LEU A 32 7.68 13.55 -6.66
N GLN A 33 7.12 14.70 -6.21
CA GLN A 33 5.92 15.30 -6.81
C GLN A 33 6.12 15.60 -8.30
N LYS A 34 7.29 16.13 -8.67
CA LYS A 34 7.61 16.44 -10.08
C LYS A 34 7.71 15.19 -10.95
N LEU A 35 8.28 14.11 -10.43
CA LEU A 35 8.30 12.82 -11.13
C LEU A 35 6.86 12.29 -11.31
N ALA A 36 6.07 12.27 -10.24
CA ALA A 36 4.67 11.82 -10.29
C ALA A 36 3.84 12.61 -11.29
N GLU A 37 3.95 13.95 -11.27
CA GLU A 37 3.31 14.84 -12.24
C GLU A 37 3.75 14.52 -13.68
N SER A 38 5.04 14.30 -13.89
CA SER A 38 5.59 14.04 -15.22
C SER A 38 5.12 12.70 -15.79
N PHE A 39 5.01 11.66 -14.96
CA PHE A 39 4.44 10.37 -15.35
C PHE A 39 2.93 10.48 -15.61
N SER A 40 2.20 11.14 -14.72
CA SER A 40 0.76 11.38 -14.89
C SER A 40 0.45 12.08 -16.22
N LYS A 41 1.16 13.14 -16.57
CA LYS A 41 1.01 13.86 -17.85
C LYS A 41 1.28 12.99 -19.08
N LYS A 42 2.03 11.90 -18.93
CA LYS A 42 2.30 10.92 -19.98
C LYS A 42 1.27 9.77 -20.01
N GLY A 43 0.20 9.85 -19.24
CA GLY A 43 -0.82 8.80 -19.15
C GLY A 43 -0.40 7.60 -18.29
N VAL A 44 0.67 7.72 -17.50
CA VAL A 44 1.16 6.64 -16.64
C VAL A 44 0.60 6.82 -15.22
N PRO A 45 -0.21 5.87 -14.73
CA PRO A 45 -0.66 5.88 -13.34
C PRO A 45 0.50 5.78 -12.36
N VAL A 46 0.37 6.46 -11.23
CA VAL A 46 1.42 6.54 -10.19
C VAL A 46 0.83 6.12 -8.86
N PHE A 47 1.59 5.38 -8.06
CA PHE A 47 1.25 5.07 -6.68
C PHE A 47 2.30 5.64 -5.74
N LEU A 48 1.86 6.36 -4.70
CA LEU A 48 2.69 7.01 -3.69
C LEU A 48 2.19 6.63 -2.30
N ALA A 49 3.11 6.33 -1.38
CA ALA A 49 2.81 6.23 0.05
C ALA A 49 3.20 7.55 0.73
N ASP A 50 2.27 8.16 1.44
CA ASP A 50 2.44 9.47 2.08
C ASP A 50 2.18 9.39 3.59
N ILE A 51 3.25 9.29 4.37
CA ILE A 51 3.19 9.23 5.83
C ILE A 51 2.98 10.63 6.45
N LYS A 52 3.36 11.70 5.73
CA LYS A 52 3.39 13.08 6.25
C LYS A 52 2.27 13.97 5.74
N GLY A 53 1.52 13.53 4.72
CA GLY A 53 0.49 14.33 4.07
C GLY A 53 1.02 15.46 3.19
N ASP A 54 2.34 15.47 2.88
CA ASP A 54 2.96 16.54 2.11
C ASP A 54 2.92 16.35 0.59
N LEU A 55 2.42 15.21 0.11
CA LEU A 55 2.23 14.91 -1.33
C LEU A 55 0.86 15.37 -1.85
N SER A 56 -0.11 15.63 -0.98
CA SER A 56 -1.49 15.97 -1.33
C SER A 56 -1.64 17.23 -2.22
N GLY A 57 -0.65 18.13 -2.15
CA GLY A 57 -0.63 19.35 -2.96
C GLY A 57 -0.70 19.14 -4.48
N ILE A 58 -0.31 17.97 -4.98
CA ILE A 58 -0.35 17.62 -6.41
C ILE A 58 -1.80 17.57 -6.98
N ALA A 59 -2.79 17.43 -6.10
CA ALA A 59 -4.21 17.41 -6.46
C ALA A 59 -4.80 18.77 -6.82
N LYS A 60 -4.05 19.87 -6.58
CA LYS A 60 -4.53 21.23 -6.85
C LYS A 60 -3.61 21.94 -7.84
N ALA A 61 -4.23 22.75 -8.70
CA ALA A 61 -3.49 23.65 -9.56
C ALA A 61 -2.69 24.65 -8.68
N ALA A 62 -1.40 24.81 -8.98
CA ALA A 62 -0.55 25.70 -8.22
C ALA A 62 -0.75 27.16 -8.67
N VAL A 63 -0.69 28.08 -7.70
CA VAL A 63 -0.58 29.52 -7.97
C VAL A 63 0.89 29.90 -7.81
N PRO A 64 1.57 30.30 -8.90
CA PRO A 64 2.99 30.61 -8.82
C PRO A 64 3.22 31.85 -7.94
N THR A 65 4.06 31.69 -6.94
CA THR A 65 4.50 32.82 -6.10
C THR A 65 5.51 33.68 -6.86
N ASP A 66 5.63 34.97 -6.54
CA ASP A 66 6.60 35.87 -7.18
C ASP A 66 8.05 35.38 -6.96
N LYS A 67 8.33 34.77 -5.80
CA LYS A 67 9.63 34.15 -5.51
C LYS A 67 9.93 32.99 -6.47
N LEU A 68 8.92 32.20 -6.82
CA LEU A 68 9.08 31.08 -7.75
C LEU A 68 9.25 31.58 -9.18
N LYS A 69 8.47 32.58 -9.60
CA LYS A 69 8.63 33.25 -10.91
C LYS A 69 10.03 33.79 -11.08
N ALA A 70 10.50 34.60 -10.11
CA ALA A 70 11.86 35.17 -10.12
C ALA A 70 12.94 34.07 -10.19
N ARG A 71 12.73 32.92 -9.53
CA ARG A 71 13.65 31.79 -9.60
C ARG A 71 13.68 31.16 -11.00
N LEU A 72 12.53 30.97 -11.64
CA LEU A 72 12.45 30.44 -13.00
C LEU A 72 13.17 31.38 -13.98
N GLU A 73 12.90 32.68 -13.90
CA GLU A 73 13.58 33.71 -14.72
C GLU A 73 15.09 33.73 -14.51
N LYS A 74 15.53 33.77 -13.26
CA LYS A 74 16.94 33.75 -12.90
C LYS A 74 17.72 32.59 -13.49
N HIS A 75 17.06 31.41 -13.58
CA HIS A 75 17.66 30.17 -14.05
C HIS A 75 17.31 29.84 -15.50
N HIS A 76 16.62 30.76 -16.20
CA HIS A 76 16.16 30.53 -17.59
C HIS A 76 15.40 29.23 -17.79
N LEU A 77 14.59 28.86 -16.78
CA LEU A 77 13.77 27.66 -16.83
C LEU A 77 12.47 27.93 -17.61
N PRO A 78 11.94 26.95 -18.33
CA PRO A 78 10.69 27.13 -19.07
C PRO A 78 9.53 27.39 -18.11
N THR A 79 8.48 28.06 -18.63
CA THR A 79 7.22 28.22 -17.90
C THR A 79 6.66 26.84 -17.57
N LEU A 80 6.36 26.61 -16.30
CA LEU A 80 5.79 25.35 -15.84
C LEU A 80 4.28 25.31 -16.12
N ASP A 81 3.77 24.12 -16.39
CA ASP A 81 2.33 23.87 -16.36
C ASP A 81 1.90 23.69 -14.88
N TRP A 82 1.03 24.58 -14.41
CA TRP A 82 0.52 24.63 -13.05
C TRP A 82 -0.76 23.84 -12.85
N SER A 83 -1.15 23.00 -13.82
CA SER A 83 -2.39 22.23 -13.76
C SER A 83 -2.34 21.14 -12.68
N ALA A 84 -3.50 20.84 -12.11
CA ALA A 84 -3.67 19.71 -11.20
C ALA A 84 -3.44 18.37 -11.89
N CYS A 85 -3.02 17.36 -11.13
CA CYS A 85 -3.10 15.97 -11.54
C CYS A 85 -4.44 15.37 -11.09
N PRO A 86 -4.99 14.38 -11.82
CA PRO A 86 -6.05 13.55 -11.28
C PRO A 86 -5.49 12.71 -10.13
N VAL A 87 -6.08 12.85 -8.93
CA VAL A 87 -5.60 12.18 -7.72
C VAL A 87 -6.71 11.38 -7.09
N VAL A 88 -6.37 10.19 -6.60
CA VAL A 88 -7.21 9.39 -5.71
C VAL A 88 -6.47 9.20 -4.39
N PHE A 89 -7.14 9.53 -3.29
CA PHE A 89 -6.62 9.29 -1.94
C PHE A 89 -7.13 7.96 -1.43
N TRP A 90 -6.22 7.17 -0.92
CA TRP A 90 -6.45 5.87 -0.28
C TRP A 90 -6.10 5.95 1.19
N ASP A 91 -6.84 5.27 2.03
CA ASP A 91 -6.64 5.26 3.47
C ASP A 91 -6.97 3.89 4.05
N VAL A 92 -6.08 3.35 4.87
CA VAL A 92 -6.26 2.06 5.53
C VAL A 92 -7.49 2.07 6.44
N PHE A 93 -7.80 3.23 7.05
CA PHE A 93 -8.94 3.35 7.99
C PHE A 93 -10.19 3.96 7.35
N GLY A 94 -10.12 4.40 6.08
CA GLY A 94 -11.23 4.99 5.35
C GLY A 94 -11.75 6.31 5.96
N GLN A 95 -10.89 7.09 6.60
CA GLN A 95 -11.23 8.38 7.23
C GLN A 95 -10.97 9.57 6.32
N GLU A 96 -9.87 9.54 5.58
CA GLU A 96 -9.38 10.63 4.72
C GLU A 96 -9.38 10.28 3.23
N GLY A 97 -9.72 9.04 2.87
CA GLY A 97 -9.71 8.56 1.50
C GLY A 97 -10.58 7.33 1.30
N PHE A 98 -10.49 6.73 0.11
CA PHE A 98 -11.13 5.44 -0.16
C PHE A 98 -10.46 4.35 0.66
N PRO A 99 -11.23 3.45 1.29
CA PRO A 99 -10.66 2.40 2.10
C PRO A 99 -9.85 1.42 1.25
N VAL A 100 -8.63 1.13 1.70
CA VAL A 100 -7.81 0.01 1.18
C VAL A 100 -8.12 -1.21 2.02
N ARG A 101 -8.58 -2.27 1.38
CA ARG A 101 -8.90 -3.54 2.05
C ARG A 101 -8.24 -4.72 1.34
N ALA A 102 -7.95 -5.75 2.11
CA ALA A 102 -7.51 -7.05 1.64
C ALA A 102 -8.26 -8.15 2.37
N THR A 103 -8.53 -9.27 1.72
CA THR A 103 -9.04 -10.43 2.44
C THR A 103 -7.91 -11.15 3.17
N ILE A 104 -8.25 -11.93 4.18
CA ILE A 104 -7.30 -12.80 4.87
C ILE A 104 -6.71 -13.82 3.88
N SER A 105 -7.54 -14.37 2.98
CA SER A 105 -7.09 -15.29 1.92
C SER A 105 -6.05 -14.65 1.00
N ASP A 106 -6.24 -13.38 0.56
CA ASP A 106 -5.28 -12.68 -0.31
C ASP A 106 -3.97 -12.35 0.40
N MET A 107 -4.05 -11.98 1.69
CA MET A 107 -2.86 -11.74 2.50
C MET A 107 -2.01 -13.00 2.64
N GLY A 108 -2.66 -14.13 2.82
CA GLY A 108 -2.03 -15.43 2.99
C GLY A 108 -1.27 -15.60 4.31
N PRO A 109 -0.94 -16.87 4.64
CA PRO A 109 -0.35 -17.18 5.95
C PRO A 109 1.06 -16.61 6.14
N LEU A 110 1.86 -16.46 5.07
CA LEU A 110 3.23 -15.97 5.17
C LEU A 110 3.29 -14.49 5.59
N LEU A 111 2.49 -13.62 4.97
CA LEU A 111 2.49 -12.20 5.34
C LEU A 111 1.80 -12.00 6.68
N LEU A 112 0.74 -12.76 6.94
CA LEU A 112 0.02 -12.68 8.20
C LEU A 112 0.88 -13.17 9.38
N SER A 113 1.68 -14.23 9.22
CA SER A 113 2.60 -14.70 10.26
C SER A 113 3.64 -13.63 10.66
N ARG A 114 4.15 -12.90 9.66
CA ARG A 114 5.07 -11.78 9.89
C ARG A 114 4.38 -10.61 10.59
N LEU A 115 3.17 -10.26 10.16
CA LEU A 115 2.37 -9.20 10.77
C LEU A 115 2.07 -9.48 12.24
N LEU A 116 1.75 -10.75 12.56
CA LEU A 116 1.47 -11.23 13.91
C LEU A 116 2.73 -11.59 14.72
N GLN A 117 3.92 -11.49 14.13
CA GLN A 117 5.21 -11.84 14.74
C GLN A 117 5.23 -13.27 15.30
N LEU A 118 4.71 -14.22 14.53
CA LEU A 118 4.64 -15.62 14.93
C LEU A 118 6.02 -16.29 14.86
N ASN A 119 6.26 -17.26 15.77
CA ASN A 119 7.40 -18.15 15.66
C ASN A 119 7.11 -19.31 14.67
N ASP A 120 8.16 -20.06 14.31
CA ASP A 120 8.08 -21.15 13.30
C ASP A 120 6.97 -22.16 13.61
N THR A 121 6.77 -22.52 14.88
CA THR A 121 5.71 -23.46 15.29
C THR A 121 4.32 -22.88 15.10
N GLN A 122 4.12 -21.62 15.42
CA GLN A 122 2.86 -20.92 15.25
C GLN A 122 2.57 -20.64 13.76
N GLU A 123 3.60 -20.28 13.00
CA GLU A 123 3.50 -20.15 11.55
C GLU A 123 3.10 -21.47 10.90
N GLY A 124 3.69 -22.59 11.31
CA GLY A 124 3.30 -23.93 10.84
C GLY A 124 1.83 -24.24 11.12
N VAL A 125 1.32 -23.87 12.29
CA VAL A 125 -0.11 -24.03 12.64
C VAL A 125 -0.98 -23.10 11.78
N LEU A 126 -0.58 -21.86 11.57
CA LEU A 126 -1.32 -20.93 10.69
C LEU A 126 -1.38 -21.44 9.26
N ASN A 127 -0.26 -21.92 8.70
CA ASN A 127 -0.22 -22.56 7.39
C ASN A 127 -1.19 -23.78 7.29
N ALA A 128 -1.22 -24.62 8.33
CA ALA A 128 -2.17 -25.74 8.37
C ALA A 128 -3.63 -25.26 8.34
N VAL A 129 -3.97 -24.20 9.09
CA VAL A 129 -5.33 -23.60 9.11
C VAL A 129 -5.73 -23.12 7.72
N PHE A 130 -4.85 -22.41 7.01
CA PHE A 130 -5.12 -21.98 5.64
C PHE A 130 -5.29 -23.16 4.68
N SER A 131 -4.41 -24.16 4.75
CA SER A 131 -4.52 -25.36 3.90
C SER A 131 -5.80 -26.14 4.17
N ILE A 132 -6.28 -26.22 5.42
CA ILE A 132 -7.55 -26.87 5.77
C ILE A 132 -8.73 -26.06 5.20
N ALA A 133 -8.67 -24.73 5.28
CA ALA A 133 -9.68 -23.85 4.68
C ALA A 133 -9.77 -24.07 3.17
N ASP A 134 -8.63 -24.03 2.47
CA ASP A 134 -8.53 -24.22 1.02
C ASP A 134 -9.04 -25.59 0.58
N ASP A 135 -8.64 -26.67 1.28
CA ASP A 135 -9.08 -28.05 0.98
C ASP A 135 -10.60 -28.24 1.15
N ASN A 136 -11.23 -27.41 1.97
CA ASN A 136 -12.69 -27.43 2.19
C ASN A 136 -13.43 -26.34 1.39
N GLY A 137 -12.76 -25.58 0.54
CA GLY A 137 -13.35 -24.50 -0.27
C GLY A 137 -13.89 -23.34 0.57
N LEU A 138 -13.30 -23.09 1.75
CA LEU A 138 -13.69 -22.02 2.66
C LEU A 138 -12.81 -20.79 2.41
N LEU A 139 -13.45 -19.66 2.11
CA LEU A 139 -12.78 -18.37 1.98
C LEU A 139 -12.64 -17.73 3.36
N LEU A 140 -11.44 -17.21 3.64
CA LEU A 140 -11.18 -16.42 4.82
C LEU A 140 -11.22 -14.94 4.40
N LEU A 141 -12.36 -14.28 4.60
CA LEU A 141 -12.56 -12.92 4.11
C LEU A 141 -12.06 -11.89 5.13
N ASP A 142 -12.37 -12.09 6.39
CA ASP A 142 -12.04 -11.17 7.46
C ASP A 142 -11.40 -11.83 8.69
N LEU A 143 -11.13 -11.05 9.73
CA LEU A 143 -10.54 -11.56 10.98
C LEU A 143 -11.47 -12.52 11.73
N LYS A 144 -12.80 -12.41 11.57
CA LYS A 144 -13.78 -13.27 12.23
C LYS A 144 -13.78 -14.66 11.61
N ASP A 145 -13.66 -14.74 10.28
CA ASP A 145 -13.54 -16.00 9.55
C ASP A 145 -12.29 -16.75 10.00
N LEU A 146 -11.15 -16.07 10.06
CA LEU A 146 -9.91 -16.69 10.54
C LEU A 146 -10.00 -17.15 11.99
N ARG A 147 -10.63 -16.37 12.87
CA ARG A 147 -10.87 -16.79 14.27
C ARG A 147 -11.74 -18.02 14.36
N SER A 148 -12.83 -18.05 13.59
CA SER A 148 -13.74 -19.18 13.56
C SER A 148 -13.03 -20.44 13.04
N MET A 149 -12.20 -20.27 12.01
CA MET A 149 -11.42 -21.38 11.44
C MET A 149 -10.35 -21.89 12.42
N LEU A 150 -9.64 -20.98 13.12
CA LEU A 150 -8.69 -21.36 14.17
C LEU A 150 -9.38 -22.14 15.30
N GLN A 151 -10.55 -21.71 15.73
CA GLN A 151 -11.33 -22.42 16.75
C GLN A 151 -11.74 -23.81 16.26
N PHE A 152 -12.31 -23.88 15.05
CA PHE A 152 -12.73 -25.16 14.44
C PHE A 152 -11.57 -26.14 14.32
N VAL A 153 -10.42 -25.69 13.82
CA VAL A 153 -9.22 -26.52 13.69
C VAL A 153 -8.67 -26.95 15.05
N GLY A 154 -8.70 -26.06 16.03
CA GLY A 154 -8.29 -26.39 17.40
C GLY A 154 -9.16 -27.46 18.04
N ASP A 155 -10.47 -27.33 17.95
CA ASP A 155 -11.43 -28.27 18.52
C ASP A 155 -11.39 -29.65 17.82
N ASN A 156 -10.98 -29.70 16.55
CA ASN A 156 -10.88 -30.92 15.75
C ASN A 156 -9.42 -31.32 15.43
N ALA A 157 -8.44 -30.86 16.19
CA ALA A 157 -7.00 -31.04 15.91
C ALA A 157 -6.62 -32.53 15.67
N ALA A 158 -7.27 -33.46 16.36
CA ALA A 158 -7.01 -34.91 16.21
C ALA A 158 -7.29 -35.40 14.78
N GLN A 159 -8.33 -34.88 14.11
CA GLN A 159 -8.71 -35.27 12.75
C GLN A 159 -7.67 -34.79 11.72
N PHE A 160 -7.05 -33.66 11.97
CA PHE A 160 -6.13 -33.02 11.04
C PHE A 160 -4.69 -33.47 11.20
N ARG A 161 -4.37 -34.14 12.32
CA ARG A 161 -2.99 -34.51 12.71
C ARG A 161 -2.26 -35.32 11.65
N THR A 162 -2.92 -36.25 11.02
CA THR A 162 -2.30 -37.18 10.04
C THR A 162 -1.88 -36.45 8.77
N LYS A 163 -2.68 -35.48 8.33
CA LYS A 163 -2.44 -34.75 7.06
C LYS A 163 -1.59 -33.48 7.25
N TYR A 164 -1.83 -32.75 8.34
CA TYR A 164 -1.26 -31.40 8.53
C TYR A 164 -0.29 -31.31 9.71
N GLY A 165 -0.03 -32.40 10.40
CA GLY A 165 0.88 -32.44 11.55
C GLY A 165 0.19 -32.08 12.87
N ASN A 166 1.00 -31.85 13.90
CA ASN A 166 0.51 -31.56 15.24
C ASN A 166 0.08 -30.11 15.40
N ILE A 167 -1.20 -29.89 15.66
CA ILE A 167 -1.79 -28.59 15.91
C ILE A 167 -2.01 -28.43 17.41
N SER A 168 -1.24 -27.55 18.06
CA SER A 168 -1.33 -27.35 19.50
C SER A 168 -2.30 -26.21 19.85
N MET A 169 -3.11 -26.43 20.90
CA MET A 169 -3.99 -25.38 21.44
C MET A 169 -3.21 -24.15 21.94
N ALA A 170 -1.96 -24.33 22.37
CA ALA A 170 -1.08 -23.23 22.77
C ALA A 170 -0.74 -22.31 21.60
N SER A 171 -0.47 -22.90 20.40
CA SER A 171 -0.22 -22.13 19.17
C SER A 171 -1.50 -21.43 18.68
N ILE A 172 -2.65 -22.11 18.69
CA ILE A 172 -3.95 -21.50 18.36
C ILE A 172 -4.21 -20.30 19.26
N GLY A 173 -4.04 -20.45 20.59
CA GLY A 173 -4.23 -19.35 21.53
C GLY A 173 -3.27 -18.18 21.33
N ALA A 174 -2.02 -18.46 20.91
CA ALA A 174 -1.04 -17.40 20.60
C ALA A 174 -1.46 -16.62 19.35
N ILE A 175 -1.89 -17.30 18.28
CA ILE A 175 -2.37 -16.67 17.05
C ILE A 175 -3.63 -15.82 17.36
N GLN A 176 -4.58 -16.34 18.11
CA GLN A 176 -5.81 -15.62 18.49
C GLN A 176 -5.49 -14.34 19.29
N ARG A 177 -4.50 -14.37 20.19
CA ARG A 177 -4.05 -13.15 20.90
C ARG A 177 -3.44 -12.13 19.93
N GLY A 178 -2.62 -12.59 18.97
CA GLY A 178 -2.09 -11.70 17.93
C GLY A 178 -3.19 -11.04 17.10
N LEU A 179 -4.20 -11.81 16.72
CA LEU A 179 -5.38 -11.28 16.00
C LEU A 179 -6.16 -10.25 16.82
N LEU A 180 -6.28 -10.45 18.14
CA LEU A 180 -6.93 -9.47 19.01
C LEU A 180 -6.15 -8.15 19.07
N VAL A 181 -4.83 -8.22 19.13
CA VAL A 181 -3.97 -7.01 19.08
C VAL A 181 -4.16 -6.28 17.74
N LEU A 182 -4.15 -7.02 16.63
CA LEU A 182 -4.34 -6.47 15.30
C LEU A 182 -5.72 -5.81 15.14
N GLU A 183 -6.78 -6.44 15.64
CA GLU A 183 -8.14 -5.89 15.64
C GLU A 183 -8.23 -4.58 16.43
N ASN A 184 -7.61 -4.52 17.63
CA ASN A 184 -7.56 -3.31 18.44
C ASN A 184 -6.78 -2.17 17.77
N GLN A 185 -5.92 -2.47 16.79
CA GLN A 185 -5.20 -1.49 15.97
C GLN A 185 -5.98 -1.09 14.71
N GLY A 186 -7.22 -1.55 14.55
CA GLY A 186 -8.07 -1.23 13.40
C GLY A 186 -7.96 -2.23 12.25
N GLY A 187 -7.39 -3.41 12.49
CA GLY A 187 -7.29 -4.46 11.48
C GLY A 187 -8.65 -4.92 10.93
N ASP A 188 -9.72 -4.76 11.71
CA ASP A 188 -11.10 -5.01 11.28
C ASP A 188 -11.58 -4.07 10.17
N LYS A 189 -10.96 -2.90 10.02
CA LYS A 189 -11.25 -1.96 8.92
C LYS A 189 -10.47 -2.29 7.65
N PHE A 190 -9.29 -2.89 7.82
CA PHE A 190 -8.42 -3.26 6.70
C PHE A 190 -8.78 -4.64 6.12
N PHE A 191 -9.04 -5.65 6.98
CA PHE A 191 -9.38 -6.99 6.51
C PHE A 191 -10.86 -7.11 6.20
N GLY A 192 -11.17 -7.47 4.96
CA GLY A 192 -12.54 -7.67 4.48
C GLY A 192 -12.77 -7.23 3.05
N GLU A 193 -14.02 -7.33 2.64
CA GLU A 193 -14.49 -6.89 1.33
C GLU A 193 -15.09 -5.47 1.36
N PRO A 194 -15.13 -4.77 0.20
CA PRO A 194 -14.50 -5.14 -1.07
C PRO A 194 -12.97 -4.97 -0.98
N MET A 195 -12.23 -5.95 -1.49
CA MET A 195 -10.79 -5.86 -1.57
C MET A 195 -10.34 -4.87 -2.65
N LEU A 196 -9.17 -4.27 -2.46
CA LEU A 196 -8.56 -3.39 -3.46
C LEU A 196 -8.23 -4.20 -4.73
N ASN A 197 -8.76 -3.74 -5.86
CA ASN A 197 -8.37 -4.29 -7.15
C ASN A 197 -7.20 -3.47 -7.71
N ILE A 198 -6.15 -4.15 -8.17
CA ILE A 198 -4.98 -3.49 -8.78
C ILE A 198 -5.37 -2.59 -9.97
N HIS A 199 -6.44 -2.92 -10.68
CA HIS A 199 -6.94 -2.10 -11.78
C HIS A 199 -7.45 -0.73 -11.31
N ASP A 200 -7.88 -0.59 -10.05
CA ASP A 200 -8.29 0.69 -9.48
C ASP A 200 -7.11 1.66 -9.36
N LEU A 201 -5.89 1.12 -9.21
CA LEU A 201 -4.65 1.91 -9.18
C LEU A 201 -4.11 2.23 -10.57
N MET A 202 -4.65 1.59 -11.63
CA MET A 202 -4.14 1.68 -13.01
C MET A 202 -5.05 2.53 -13.91
N GLN A 203 -5.76 3.50 -13.35
CA GLN A 203 -6.72 4.34 -14.07
C GLN A 203 -6.06 5.54 -14.73
N THR A 204 -6.70 6.01 -15.79
CA THR A 204 -6.39 7.28 -16.45
C THR A 204 -7.63 8.18 -16.49
N SER A 205 -7.43 9.50 -16.44
CA SER A 205 -8.48 10.51 -16.56
C SER A 205 -8.00 11.60 -17.51
N ASP A 206 -8.79 11.88 -18.55
CA ASP A 206 -8.49 12.91 -19.58
C ASP A 206 -7.08 12.77 -20.19
N GLY A 207 -6.65 11.52 -20.43
CA GLY A 207 -5.33 11.20 -20.99
C GLY A 207 -4.16 11.31 -19.99
N LYS A 208 -4.42 11.67 -18.73
CA LYS A 208 -3.43 11.67 -17.65
C LYS A 208 -3.55 10.40 -16.82
N GLY A 209 -2.42 9.86 -16.35
CA GLY A 209 -2.42 8.78 -15.37
C GLY A 209 -2.89 9.29 -14.01
N VAL A 210 -3.75 8.52 -13.34
CA VAL A 210 -4.20 8.86 -11.98
C VAL A 210 -3.04 8.70 -11.00
N VAL A 211 -2.85 9.68 -10.12
CA VAL A 211 -1.91 9.62 -9.01
C VAL A 211 -2.64 9.09 -7.79
N ASN A 212 -2.30 7.89 -7.39
CA ASN A 212 -2.86 7.23 -6.20
C ASN A 212 -1.98 7.56 -5.00
N ILE A 213 -2.54 8.16 -3.97
CA ILE A 213 -1.82 8.53 -2.74
C ILE A 213 -2.41 7.74 -1.59
N LEU A 214 -1.62 6.85 -0.99
CA LEU A 214 -1.97 6.14 0.22
C LEU A 214 -1.53 6.96 1.43
N ALA A 215 -2.49 7.45 2.21
CA ALA A 215 -2.26 8.00 3.54
C ALA A 215 -1.94 6.85 4.50
N ALA A 216 -0.77 6.90 5.18
CA ALA A 216 -0.26 5.83 6.03
C ALA A 216 0.27 6.36 7.37
#